data_d4704595f9dbfe4e8d1f143c6cdde853
#
_entry.id   d4704595f9dbfe4e8d1f143c6cdde853
#
_cell.length_a   1.000
_cell.length_b   1.000
_cell.length_c   1.000
_cell.angle_alpha   90.00
_cell.angle_beta   90.00
_cell.angle_gamma   90.00
#
_symmetry.space_group_name_H-M   'P 1'
#
loop_
_entity.id
_entity.type
_entity.pdbx_description
1 polymer ?
#
loop_
_entity_poly.entity_id
_entity_poly.type
_entity_poly.pdbx_seq_one_letter_code
_entity_poly.pdbx_strand_id
1 'polypeptide(L)' 'MADYGDDVRRLLSGDDYVKLPKRGKGSHSMWHNNAKNITVTVKDKIKSRHSANEILKDAKINHKF' A
#
# COMPACT_ATOMS: atom_id res chain seq x y z
N MET A 1 18.78 -1.57 6.66
CA MET A 1 17.51 -2.00 7.17
C MET A 1 16.41 -1.78 6.16
N ALA A 2 15.73 -2.83 5.83
CA ALA A 2 14.72 -2.73 4.79
C ALA A 2 13.36 -2.38 5.41
N ASP A 3 12.80 -1.27 4.99
CA ASP A 3 11.43 -0.93 5.30
C ASP A 3 10.79 -0.54 3.97
N TYR A 4 9.91 -1.40 3.50
CA TYR A 4 9.28 -1.22 2.22
C TYR A 4 8.05 -0.32 2.27
N GLY A 5 7.70 0.15 3.46
CA GLY A 5 6.50 0.97 3.65
C GLY A 5 6.47 2.21 2.77
N ASP A 6 7.56 2.98 2.79
CA ASP A 6 7.64 4.20 2.00
C ASP A 6 7.57 3.91 0.50
N ASP A 7 8.24 2.85 0.08
CA ASP A 7 8.25 2.47 -1.33
C ASP A 7 6.86 2.01 -1.78
N VAL A 8 6.17 1.23 -0.95
CA VAL A 8 4.82 0.78 -1.26
C VAL A 8 3.87 1.96 -1.35
N ARG A 9 3.94 2.88 -0.39
CA ARG A 9 3.08 4.06 -0.41
C ARG A 9 3.36 4.94 -1.63
N ARG A 10 4.61 5.06 -2.03
CA ARG A 10 4.97 5.81 -3.22
C ARG A 10 4.40 5.18 -4.48
N LEU A 11 4.49 3.85 -4.58
CA LEU A 11 3.93 3.13 -5.72
C LEU A 11 2.42 3.24 -5.77
N LEU A 12 1.76 3.18 -4.61
CA LEU A 12 0.31 3.36 -4.55
C LEU A 12 -0.08 4.77 -5.01
N SER A 13 0.61 5.78 -4.50
CA SER A 13 0.36 7.16 -4.89
C SER A 13 0.52 7.38 -6.38
N GLY A 14 1.54 6.76 -6.96
CA GLY A 14 1.79 6.87 -8.40
C GLY A 14 0.76 6.14 -9.25
N ASP A 15 -0.03 5.26 -8.65
CA ASP A 15 -1.08 4.50 -9.33
C ASP A 15 -2.48 5.00 -8.97
N ASP A 16 -2.59 6.27 -8.61
CA ASP A 16 -3.86 6.93 -8.30
C ASP A 16 -4.56 6.42 -7.04
N TYR A 17 -3.82 5.79 -6.15
CA TYR A 17 -4.35 5.44 -4.85
C TYR A 17 -4.26 6.66 -3.93
N VAL A 18 -5.31 6.85 -3.15
CA VAL A 18 -5.40 7.97 -2.20
C VAL A 18 -5.57 7.41 -0.80
N LYS A 19 -4.80 7.94 0.13
CA LYS A 19 -4.91 7.54 1.53
C LYS A 19 -6.22 8.07 2.10
N LEU A 20 -7.00 7.17 2.68
CA LEU A 20 -8.28 7.55 3.29
C LEU A 20 -8.03 8.10 4.69
N PRO A 21 -8.64 9.24 5.02
CA PRO A 21 -8.45 9.82 6.35
C PRO A 21 -9.19 9.02 7.41
N LYS A 22 -8.56 8.89 8.58
CA LYS A 22 -9.15 8.28 9.77
C LYS A 22 -9.72 6.88 9.54
N ARG A 23 -9.17 6.16 8.61
CA ARG A 23 -9.49 4.77 8.38
C ARG A 23 -8.33 3.92 8.85
N GLY A 24 -8.62 2.78 9.42
CA GLY A 24 -7.60 1.95 10.01
C GLY A 24 -7.24 2.44 11.40
N LYS A 25 -6.51 1.64 12.15
CA LYS A 25 -6.14 1.95 13.52
C LYS A 25 -4.64 1.89 13.69
N GLY A 26 -4.12 2.83 14.48
CA GLY A 26 -2.72 2.81 14.85
C GLY A 26 -1.80 2.86 13.66
N SER A 27 -1.09 1.80 13.43
CA SER A 27 -0.05 1.74 12.41
C SER A 27 -0.54 1.31 11.03
N HIS A 28 -1.85 1.28 10.82
CA HIS A 28 -2.41 0.89 9.52
C HIS A 28 -3.03 2.09 8.83
N SER A 29 -2.90 2.14 7.52
CA SER A 29 -3.61 3.12 6.71
C SER A 29 -4.32 2.41 5.57
N MET A 30 -5.42 2.98 5.12
CA MET A 30 -6.17 2.41 4.02
C MET A 30 -6.04 3.31 2.80
N TRP A 31 -5.86 2.69 1.66
CA TRP A 31 -5.66 3.38 0.39
C TRP A 31 -6.69 2.89 -0.61
N HIS A 32 -7.28 3.81 -1.33
CA HIS A 32 -8.35 3.50 -2.28
C HIS A 32 -8.04 4.06 -3.65
N ASN A 33 -8.38 3.28 -4.67
CA ASN A 33 -8.25 3.68 -6.07
C ASN A 33 -9.64 3.68 -6.68
N ASN A 34 -10.15 4.85 -7.02
CA ASN A 34 -11.50 4.98 -7.59
C ASN A 34 -11.60 4.36 -8.97
N ALA A 35 -10.56 4.49 -9.78
CA ALA A 35 -10.57 3.96 -11.14
C ALA A 35 -10.67 2.44 -11.14
N LYS A 36 -9.97 1.79 -10.20
CA LYS A 36 -9.97 0.34 -10.08
C LYS A 36 -11.01 -0.17 -9.11
N ASN A 37 -11.55 0.71 -8.27
CA ASN A 37 -12.47 0.37 -7.20
C ASN A 37 -11.86 -0.66 -6.24
N ILE A 38 -10.62 -0.43 -5.85
CA ILE A 38 -9.86 -1.30 -4.97
C ILE A 38 -9.43 -0.54 -3.73
N THR A 39 -9.57 -1.16 -2.58
CA THR A 39 -9.07 -0.62 -1.32
C THR A 39 -8.05 -1.59 -0.75
N VAL A 40 -6.90 -1.08 -0.35
CA VAL A 40 -5.86 -1.90 0.29
C VAL A 40 -5.48 -1.31 1.63
N THR A 41 -5.07 -2.18 2.54
CA THR A 41 -4.57 -1.77 3.86
C THR A 41 -3.06 -1.86 3.85
N VAL A 42 -2.41 -0.79 4.29
CA VAL A 42 -0.96 -0.70 4.31
C VAL A 42 -0.49 -0.52 5.75
N LYS A 43 0.42 -1.37 6.19
CA LYS A 43 1.03 -1.24 7.50
C LYS A 43 2.03 -0.09 7.48
N ASP A 44 2.16 0.56 8.62
CA ASP A 44 3.10 1.66 8.77
C ASP A 44 4.53 1.23 8.46
N LYS A 45 4.90 0.04 8.95
CA LYS A 45 6.22 -0.53 8.69
C LYS A 45 6.06 -1.87 8.00
N ILE A 46 6.70 -2.01 6.86
CA ILE A 46 6.68 -3.25 6.09
C ILE A 46 8.12 -3.74 5.97
N LYS A 47 8.47 -4.69 6.81
CA LYS A 47 9.85 -5.17 6.88
C LYS A 47 10.12 -6.37 5.98
N SER A 48 9.08 -6.96 5.45
CA SER A 48 9.19 -8.14 4.61
C SER A 48 8.90 -7.80 3.16
N ARG A 49 9.81 -8.18 2.28
CA ARG A 49 9.62 -8.06 0.84
C ARG A 49 8.35 -8.79 0.41
N HIS A 50 8.12 -9.94 1.01
CA HIS A 50 6.93 -10.75 0.71
C HIS A 50 5.66 -9.99 1.03
N SER A 51 5.60 -9.34 2.19
CA SER A 51 4.43 -8.55 2.58
C SER A 51 4.21 -7.37 1.65
N ALA A 52 5.29 -6.71 1.25
CA ALA A 52 5.21 -5.59 0.32
C ALA A 52 4.65 -6.05 -1.02
N ASN A 53 5.15 -7.17 -1.53
CA ASN A 53 4.68 -7.72 -2.81
C ASN A 53 3.21 -8.12 -2.74
N GLU A 54 2.77 -8.63 -1.59
CA GLU A 54 1.36 -9.00 -1.40
C GLU A 54 0.45 -7.78 -1.49
N ILE A 55 0.84 -6.67 -0.87
CA ILE A 55 0.06 -5.45 -0.94
C ILE A 55 -0.04 -4.96 -2.38
N LEU A 56 1.07 -4.97 -3.09
CA LEU A 56 1.09 -4.51 -4.49
C LEU A 56 0.27 -5.42 -5.38
N LYS A 57 0.29 -6.72 -5.11
CA LYS A 57 -0.53 -7.67 -5.82
C LYS A 57 -2.01 -7.39 -5.61
N ASP A 58 -2.40 -7.14 -4.37
CA ASP A 58 -3.79 -6.80 -4.04
C ASP A 58 -4.21 -5.50 -4.71
N ALA A 59 -3.29 -4.57 -4.83
CA ALA A 59 -3.54 -3.29 -5.47
C ALA A 59 -3.47 -3.34 -7.00
N LYS A 60 -3.19 -4.50 -7.56
CA LYS A 60 -3.06 -4.68 -9.01
C LYS A 60 -1.94 -3.84 -9.60
N ILE A 61 -0.88 -3.66 -8.84
CA ILE A 61 0.30 -2.95 -9.30
C ILE A 61 1.35 -3.97 -9.73
N ASN A 62 1.80 -3.83 -10.96
CA ASN A 62 2.78 -4.76 -11.52
C ASN A 62 4.20 -4.36 -11.11
N HIS A 63 4.52 -4.61 -9.86
CA HIS A 63 5.83 -4.32 -9.30
C HIS A 63 6.21 -5.38 -8.27
N LYS A 64 7.46 -5.75 -8.25
CA LYS A 64 7.99 -6.72 -7.31
C LYS A 64 9.31 -6.24 -6.75
N PHE A 65 9.45 -6.33 -5.46
CA PHE A 65 10.73 -6.05 -4.81
C PHE A 65 11.67 -7.24 -4.86
#